data_3b01db32bc1208b0c67be4a015f7d930
#
_entry.id   3b01db32bc1208b0c67be4a015f7d930
#
_cell.length_a   1.000
_cell.length_b   1.000
_cell.length_c   1.000
_cell.angle_alpha   90.00
_cell.angle_beta   90.00
_cell.angle_gamma   90.00
#
_symmetry.space_group_name_H-M   'P 1'
#
loop_
_entity.id
_entity.type
_entity.pdbx_description
1 polymer ?
#
loop_
_entity_poly.entity_id
_entity_poly.type
_entity_poly.pdbx_seq_one_letter_code
_entity_poly.pdbx_strand_id
1 'polypeptide(L)'
;MATPKPEILAAFEAAKGFMPVREGLALYDAAVEAGALGLPLLEVGTYCGRSTLLLADAARAAGTVAITVDHHRGSEEQQPGWEYHDPTVVDPEVGLMDTLPTFRRTLHKAGLEDHVIAVVGRSPQVARAWGGEVGFVFIDGGHTDEHANGDYEGWAPHLAEGGLLVIHDVFPDPVDEFTGQAPYRVYLRALASGAFTEVSATDSLRVLRRTRAGV
;
A
#
# COMPACT_ATOMS: atom_id res chain seq x y z
N MET A 1 18.24 10.07 -2.37
CA MET A 1 16.96 9.88 -1.69
C MET A 1 16.10 11.12 -1.90
N ALA A 2 14.93 10.93 -2.46
CA ALA A 2 13.94 11.98 -2.54
C ALA A 2 13.40 12.27 -1.11
N THR A 3 12.99 13.50 -0.86
CA THR A 3 12.46 13.87 0.45
C THR A 3 11.08 14.48 0.25
N PRO A 4 10.04 13.99 0.93
CA PRO A 4 8.71 14.59 0.86
C PRO A 4 8.78 16.04 1.38
N LYS A 5 7.80 16.85 0.99
CA LYS A 5 7.70 18.21 1.53
C LYS A 5 7.56 18.14 3.05
N PRO A 6 8.16 19.10 3.81
CA PRO A 6 8.12 19.05 5.28
C PRO A 6 6.71 18.96 5.86
N GLU A 7 5.74 19.66 5.26
CA GLU A 7 4.34 19.61 5.66
C GLU A 7 3.69 18.24 5.43
N ILE A 8 4.10 17.52 4.38
CA ILE A 8 3.61 16.17 4.09
C ILE A 8 4.23 15.15 5.05
N LEU A 9 5.53 15.29 5.33
CA LEU A 9 6.19 14.43 6.32
C LEU A 9 5.55 14.62 7.71
N ALA A 10 5.31 15.85 8.13
CA ALA A 10 4.63 16.13 9.38
C ALA A 10 3.19 15.55 9.41
N ALA A 11 2.45 15.66 8.29
CA ALA A 11 1.12 15.07 8.17
C ALA A 11 1.18 13.53 8.23
N PHE A 12 2.17 12.90 7.58
CA PHE A 12 2.41 11.46 7.64
C PHE A 12 2.69 11.01 9.09
N GLU A 13 3.58 11.70 9.81
CA GLU A 13 3.90 11.36 11.21
C GLU A 13 2.68 11.49 12.13
N ALA A 14 1.82 12.47 11.88
CA ALA A 14 0.61 12.71 12.67
C ALA A 14 -0.58 11.82 12.26
N ALA A 15 -0.57 11.23 11.07
CA ALA A 15 -1.65 10.40 10.58
C ALA A 15 -1.70 9.06 11.31
N LYS A 16 -2.93 8.59 11.56
CA LYS A 16 -3.18 7.25 12.10
C LYS A 16 -2.73 6.19 11.12
N GLY A 17 -1.94 5.21 11.57
CA GLY A 17 -1.41 4.11 10.78
C GLY A 17 -0.16 3.51 11.44
N PHE A 18 0.34 2.40 10.90
CA PHE A 18 1.35 1.58 11.56
C PHE A 18 2.75 1.73 10.95
N MET A 19 2.87 2.26 9.72
CA MET A 19 4.14 2.38 9.00
C MET A 19 5.15 3.28 9.74
N PRO A 20 6.36 2.79 10.06
CA PRO A 20 7.44 3.60 10.62
C PRO A 20 7.94 4.67 9.65
N VAL A 21 8.48 5.77 10.18
CA VAL A 21 9.00 6.89 9.36
C VAL A 21 10.08 6.43 8.38
N ARG A 22 10.97 5.54 8.82
CA ARG A 22 12.08 5.05 7.99
C ARG A 22 11.58 4.27 6.77
N GLU A 23 10.59 3.40 6.96
CA GLU A 23 9.96 2.66 5.86
C GLU A 23 9.12 3.58 4.97
N GLY A 24 8.40 4.54 5.57
CA GLY A 24 7.68 5.57 4.81
C GLY A 24 8.59 6.38 3.89
N LEU A 25 9.78 6.76 4.33
CA LEU A 25 10.76 7.47 3.49
C LEU A 25 11.29 6.58 2.36
N ALA A 26 11.50 5.28 2.61
CA ALA A 26 11.90 4.32 1.58
C ALA A 26 10.76 4.07 0.57
N LEU A 27 9.51 4.01 1.03
CA LEU A 27 8.31 3.95 0.19
C LEU A 27 8.22 5.19 -0.71
N TYR A 28 8.43 6.38 -0.15
CA TYR A 28 8.41 7.64 -0.90
C TYR A 28 9.49 7.67 -1.98
N ASP A 29 10.72 7.26 -1.66
CA ASP A 29 11.83 7.16 -2.63
C ASP A 29 11.45 6.26 -3.81
N ALA A 30 10.91 5.07 -3.53
CA ALA A 30 10.45 4.12 -4.55
C ALA A 30 9.29 4.71 -5.39
N ALA A 31 8.34 5.39 -4.75
CA ALA A 31 7.21 6.02 -5.44
C ALA A 31 7.66 7.15 -6.38
N VAL A 32 8.61 7.98 -5.96
CA VAL A 32 9.20 9.03 -6.81
C VAL A 32 9.94 8.43 -8.00
N GLU A 33 10.71 7.36 -7.80
CA GLU A 33 11.38 6.65 -8.88
C GLU A 33 10.38 6.09 -9.90
N ALA A 34 9.35 5.37 -9.44
CA ALA A 34 8.31 4.81 -10.32
C ALA A 34 7.49 5.90 -11.03
N GLY A 35 7.32 7.07 -10.40
CA GLY A 35 6.65 8.22 -10.99
C GLY A 35 7.26 8.68 -12.31
N ALA A 36 8.54 8.42 -12.56
CA ALA A 36 9.21 8.72 -13.83
C ALA A 36 8.60 8.00 -15.05
N LEU A 37 7.83 6.92 -14.83
CA LEU A 37 7.09 6.24 -15.89
C LEU A 37 5.84 7.01 -16.34
N GLY A 38 5.40 8.03 -15.59
CA GLY A 38 4.17 8.79 -15.90
C GLY A 38 2.87 7.99 -15.75
N LEU A 39 2.94 6.79 -15.15
CA LEU A 39 1.81 5.91 -14.88
C LEU A 39 1.29 6.11 -13.45
N PRO A 40 0.02 5.74 -13.16
CA PRO A 40 -0.51 5.81 -11.80
C PRO A 40 0.30 5.00 -10.77
N LEU A 41 0.31 5.48 -9.53
CA LEU A 41 0.85 4.77 -8.37
C LEU A 41 -0.31 4.12 -7.61
N LEU A 42 -0.30 2.80 -7.44
CA LEU A 42 -1.39 2.06 -6.80
C LEU A 42 -0.99 1.56 -5.41
N GLU A 43 -1.89 1.72 -4.46
CA GLU A 43 -1.82 1.21 -3.10
C GLU A 43 -2.97 0.24 -2.82
N VAL A 44 -2.67 -0.87 -2.18
CA VAL A 44 -3.65 -1.82 -1.62
C VAL A 44 -3.50 -1.84 -0.11
N GLY A 45 -4.60 -1.55 0.59
CA GLY A 45 -4.57 -1.34 2.04
C GLY A 45 -4.29 0.12 2.39
N THR A 46 -5.35 0.89 2.56
CA THR A 46 -5.28 2.35 2.77
C THR A 46 -5.38 2.73 4.24
N TYR A 47 -6.18 1.97 5.00
CA TYR A 47 -6.53 2.27 6.37
C TYR A 47 -6.96 3.74 6.55
N CYS A 48 -6.21 4.55 7.30
CA CYS A 48 -6.51 5.97 7.53
C CYS A 48 -5.68 6.93 6.66
N GLY A 49 -4.92 6.41 5.67
CA GLY A 49 -4.25 7.21 4.65
C GLY A 49 -2.83 7.65 4.99
N ARG A 50 -2.16 7.04 5.99
CA ARG A 50 -0.81 7.42 6.38
C ARG A 50 0.18 7.29 5.22
N SER A 51 0.33 6.11 4.63
CA SER A 51 1.17 5.84 3.45
C SER A 51 0.69 6.59 2.21
N THR A 52 -0.64 6.71 2.04
CA THR A 52 -1.25 7.43 0.93
C THR A 52 -0.77 8.88 0.82
N LEU A 53 -0.49 9.57 1.94
CA LEU A 53 0.04 10.94 1.92
C LEU A 53 1.37 11.03 1.15
N LEU A 54 2.25 10.06 1.35
CA LEU A 54 3.55 10.00 0.67
C LEU A 54 3.38 9.65 -0.80
N LEU A 55 2.52 8.66 -1.11
CA LEU A 55 2.25 8.27 -2.50
C LEU A 55 1.58 9.38 -3.29
N ALA A 56 0.66 10.12 -2.68
CA ALA A 56 -0.01 11.26 -3.30
C ALA A 56 0.95 12.42 -3.56
N ASP A 57 1.89 12.70 -2.65
CA ASP A 57 2.92 13.73 -2.88
C ASP A 57 3.87 13.34 -4.01
N ALA A 58 4.30 12.07 -4.06
CA ALA A 58 5.12 11.54 -5.15
C ALA A 58 4.39 11.59 -6.49
N ALA A 59 3.12 11.17 -6.54
CA ALA A 59 2.28 11.22 -7.74
C ALA A 59 2.07 12.65 -8.23
N ARG A 60 1.80 13.59 -7.31
CA ARG A 60 1.69 15.02 -7.61
C ARG A 60 2.97 15.57 -8.25
N ALA A 61 4.12 15.22 -7.69
CA ALA A 61 5.42 15.65 -8.20
C ALA A 61 5.71 15.08 -9.61
N ALA A 62 5.24 13.88 -9.89
CA ALA A 62 5.36 13.21 -11.19
C ALA A 62 4.29 13.60 -12.22
N GLY A 63 3.30 14.42 -11.84
CA GLY A 63 2.18 14.81 -12.73
C GLY A 63 1.20 13.65 -13.02
N THR A 64 1.14 12.67 -12.13
CA THR A 64 0.20 11.52 -12.19
C THR A 64 -0.71 11.51 -10.95
N VAL A 65 -1.37 10.39 -10.66
CA VAL A 65 -2.28 10.20 -9.53
C VAL A 65 -1.87 9.01 -8.68
N ALA A 66 -2.12 9.07 -7.38
CA ALA A 66 -2.15 7.92 -6.53
C ALA A 66 -3.55 7.29 -6.56
N ILE A 67 -3.62 5.96 -6.69
CA ILE A 67 -4.87 5.21 -6.62
C ILE A 67 -4.76 4.31 -5.40
N THR A 68 -5.75 4.38 -4.51
CA THR A 68 -5.77 3.54 -3.32
C THR A 68 -7.01 2.67 -3.30
N VAL A 69 -6.84 1.40 -2.97
CA VAL A 69 -7.90 0.39 -2.95
C VAL A 69 -8.04 -0.17 -1.55
N ASP A 70 -9.19 0.04 -0.95
CA ASP A 70 -9.52 -0.50 0.37
C ASP A 70 -11.04 -0.64 0.52
N HIS A 71 -11.52 -1.64 1.21
CA HIS A 71 -12.94 -1.75 1.57
C HIS A 71 -13.29 -1.00 2.86
N HIS A 72 -12.31 -0.47 3.57
CA HIS A 72 -12.42 0.34 4.79
C HIS A 72 -13.13 -0.33 5.98
N ARG A 73 -13.21 -1.68 5.99
CA ARG A 73 -13.81 -2.48 7.07
C ARG A 73 -12.78 -3.19 7.95
N GLY A 74 -11.49 -2.92 7.68
CA GLY A 74 -10.36 -3.54 8.39
C GLY A 74 -10.11 -4.98 8.01
N SER A 75 -8.86 -5.43 8.21
CA SER A 75 -8.46 -6.83 8.12
C SER A 75 -8.95 -7.64 9.33
N GLU A 76 -8.67 -8.93 9.37
CA GLU A 76 -9.03 -9.80 10.51
C GLU A 76 -8.40 -9.32 11.82
N GLU A 77 -7.14 -8.88 11.78
CA GLU A 77 -6.37 -8.40 12.92
C GLU A 77 -6.92 -7.09 13.54
N GLN A 78 -7.77 -6.39 12.81
CA GLN A 78 -8.36 -5.12 13.21
C GLN A 78 -9.80 -5.28 13.75
N GLN A 79 -10.34 -6.50 13.76
CA GLN A 79 -11.67 -6.76 14.27
C GLN A 79 -11.73 -6.72 15.81
N PRO A 80 -12.91 -6.54 16.43
CA PRO A 80 -13.04 -6.56 17.88
C PRO A 80 -12.44 -7.82 18.53
N GLY A 81 -11.58 -7.62 19.52
CA GLY A 81 -10.87 -8.69 20.23
C GLY A 81 -9.47 -8.99 19.72
N TRP A 82 -9.05 -8.38 18.63
CA TRP A 82 -7.70 -8.48 18.09
C TRP A 82 -6.83 -7.27 18.46
N GLU A 83 -5.51 -7.46 18.38
CA GLU A 83 -4.49 -6.49 18.84
C GLU A 83 -4.59 -5.12 18.17
N TYR A 84 -4.89 -5.09 16.86
CA TYR A 84 -4.95 -3.85 16.06
C TYR A 84 -6.37 -3.26 16.00
N HIS A 85 -7.30 -3.72 16.85
CA HIS A 85 -8.63 -3.14 16.90
C HIS A 85 -8.60 -1.70 17.42
N ASP A 86 -9.17 -0.78 16.66
CA ASP A 86 -9.29 0.62 17.01
C ASP A 86 -10.76 1.04 17.08
N PRO A 87 -11.32 1.20 18.31
CA PRO A 87 -12.72 1.59 18.46
C PRO A 87 -13.01 3.02 17.97
N THR A 88 -12.00 3.86 17.76
CA THR A 88 -12.19 5.25 17.31
C THR A 88 -12.51 5.37 15.81
N VAL A 89 -12.38 4.29 15.07
CA VAL A 89 -12.77 4.19 13.64
C VAL A 89 -13.91 3.19 13.42
N VAL A 90 -14.65 2.85 14.47
CA VAL A 90 -15.88 2.07 14.37
C VAL A 90 -17.04 3.03 14.12
N ASP A 91 -17.84 2.73 13.09
CA ASP A 91 -19.09 3.44 12.82
C ASP A 91 -20.12 3.08 13.92
N PRO A 92 -20.62 4.06 14.70
CA PRO A 92 -21.51 3.78 15.82
C PRO A 92 -22.91 3.32 15.39
N GLU A 93 -23.34 3.60 14.16
CA GLU A 93 -24.65 3.20 13.65
C GLU A 93 -24.65 1.75 13.16
N VAL A 94 -23.56 1.34 12.52
CA VAL A 94 -23.42 -0.01 11.92
C VAL A 94 -22.69 -0.97 12.86
N GLY A 95 -21.88 -0.46 13.78
CA GLY A 95 -21.06 -1.26 14.70
C GLY A 95 -19.88 -1.96 14.03
N LEU A 96 -19.47 -1.54 12.84
CA LEU A 96 -18.34 -2.07 12.09
C LEU A 96 -17.27 -1.00 11.90
N MET A 97 -16.03 -1.43 11.74
CA MET A 97 -14.93 -0.52 11.37
C MET A 97 -15.29 0.23 10.09
N ASP A 98 -15.00 1.52 10.06
CA ASP A 98 -15.08 2.39 8.88
C ASP A 98 -13.95 3.43 8.93
N THR A 99 -12.87 3.16 8.23
CA THR A 99 -11.71 4.06 8.17
C THR A 99 -11.89 5.17 7.12
N LEU A 100 -12.84 5.04 6.20
CA LEU A 100 -13.05 5.98 5.08
C LEU A 100 -13.25 7.44 5.52
N PRO A 101 -14.06 7.76 6.55
CA PRO A 101 -14.21 9.15 7.01
C PRO A 101 -12.91 9.74 7.56
N THR A 102 -12.08 8.92 8.22
CA THR A 102 -10.77 9.36 8.73
C THR A 102 -9.78 9.54 7.60
N PHE A 103 -9.70 8.60 6.66
CA PHE A 103 -8.91 8.68 5.45
C PHE A 103 -9.19 9.99 4.68
N ARG A 104 -10.44 10.31 4.41
CA ARG A 104 -10.81 11.55 3.72
C ARG A 104 -10.37 12.81 4.46
N ARG A 105 -10.52 12.82 5.79
CA ARG A 105 -10.03 13.94 6.62
C ARG A 105 -8.50 14.06 6.59
N THR A 106 -7.78 12.94 6.52
CA THR A 106 -6.31 12.90 6.39
C THR A 106 -5.87 13.59 5.10
N LEU A 107 -6.45 13.21 3.96
CA LEU A 107 -6.14 13.81 2.66
C LEU A 107 -6.51 15.29 2.60
N HIS A 108 -7.69 15.65 3.11
CA HIS A 108 -8.19 17.03 3.12
C HIS A 108 -7.24 17.95 3.89
N LYS A 109 -6.81 17.56 5.09
CA LYS A 109 -5.88 18.34 5.92
C LYS A 109 -4.52 18.54 5.26
N ALA A 110 -4.08 17.59 4.45
CA ALA A 110 -2.82 17.65 3.70
C ALA A 110 -2.94 18.37 2.35
N GLY A 111 -4.16 18.72 1.90
CA GLY A 111 -4.40 19.34 0.59
C GLY A 111 -4.07 18.43 -0.59
N LEU A 112 -4.31 17.11 -0.44
CA LEU A 112 -3.94 16.09 -1.42
C LEU A 112 -5.15 15.40 -2.08
N GLU A 113 -6.39 15.82 -1.81
CA GLU A 113 -7.62 15.18 -2.33
C GLU A 113 -7.62 15.09 -3.86
N ASP A 114 -7.14 16.11 -4.56
CA ASP A 114 -7.11 16.16 -6.04
C ASP A 114 -6.03 15.26 -6.67
N HIS A 115 -5.17 14.67 -5.85
CA HIS A 115 -4.07 13.80 -6.29
C HIS A 115 -4.29 12.33 -5.96
N VAL A 116 -5.47 11.98 -5.40
CA VAL A 116 -5.81 10.63 -4.98
C VAL A 116 -7.16 10.20 -5.55
N ILE A 117 -7.19 9.02 -6.15
CA ILE A 117 -8.41 8.31 -6.52
C ILE A 117 -8.63 7.20 -5.51
N ALA A 118 -9.63 7.33 -4.65
CA ALA A 118 -9.98 6.30 -3.68
C ALA A 118 -11.04 5.34 -4.27
N VAL A 119 -10.70 4.06 -4.31
CA VAL A 119 -11.57 2.98 -4.76
C VAL A 119 -12.02 2.16 -3.55
N VAL A 120 -13.30 2.25 -3.21
CA VAL A 120 -13.87 1.49 -2.09
C VAL A 120 -14.33 0.12 -2.57
N GLY A 121 -13.60 -0.91 -2.17
CA GLY A 121 -13.90 -2.29 -2.57
C GLY A 121 -12.83 -3.28 -2.14
N ARG A 122 -13.14 -4.56 -2.25
CA ARG A 122 -12.15 -5.63 -2.01
C ARG A 122 -11.15 -5.67 -3.15
N SER A 123 -9.88 -5.64 -2.84
CA SER A 123 -8.77 -5.53 -3.79
C SER A 123 -8.84 -6.56 -4.94
N PRO A 124 -9.07 -7.87 -4.71
CA PRO A 124 -9.18 -8.82 -5.83
C PRO A 124 -10.40 -8.60 -6.74
N GLN A 125 -11.47 -7.97 -6.22
CA GLN A 125 -12.64 -7.63 -7.06
C GLN A 125 -12.35 -6.42 -7.94
N VAL A 126 -11.67 -5.42 -7.38
CA VAL A 126 -11.26 -4.22 -8.13
C VAL A 126 -10.25 -4.61 -9.22
N ALA A 127 -9.25 -5.42 -8.87
CA ALA A 127 -8.22 -5.88 -9.81
C ALA A 127 -8.82 -6.62 -11.04
N ARG A 128 -9.81 -7.49 -10.83
CA ARG A 128 -10.51 -8.17 -11.93
C ARG A 128 -11.27 -7.23 -12.88
N ALA A 129 -11.68 -6.07 -12.38
CA ALA A 129 -12.39 -5.05 -13.17
C ALA A 129 -11.43 -3.97 -13.72
N TRP A 130 -10.16 -4.04 -13.37
CA TRP A 130 -9.16 -3.05 -13.73
C TRP A 130 -8.71 -3.22 -15.19
N GLY A 131 -8.56 -2.08 -15.89
CA GLY A 131 -8.05 -2.08 -17.26
C GLY A 131 -6.98 -1.00 -17.40
N GLY A 132 -5.74 -1.40 -17.55
CA GLY A 132 -4.63 -0.48 -17.76
C GLY A 132 -3.40 -0.87 -16.93
N GLU A 133 -2.29 -0.17 -17.20
CA GLU A 133 -1.03 -0.37 -16.48
C GLU A 133 -0.89 0.66 -15.36
N VAL A 134 -0.16 0.26 -14.32
CA VAL A 134 0.30 1.12 -13.23
C VAL A 134 1.83 1.08 -13.17
N GLY A 135 2.47 2.18 -12.77
CA GLY A 135 3.93 2.25 -12.63
C GLY A 135 4.45 1.74 -11.28
N PHE A 136 3.55 1.59 -10.34
CA PHE A 136 3.86 1.24 -8.96
C PHE A 136 2.71 0.47 -8.34
N VAL A 137 3.02 -0.57 -7.58
CA VAL A 137 2.05 -1.31 -6.76
C VAL A 137 2.63 -1.43 -5.36
N PHE A 138 1.94 -0.91 -4.36
CA PHE A 138 2.25 -1.09 -2.95
C PHE A 138 1.20 -2.01 -2.30
N ILE A 139 1.64 -3.13 -1.74
CA ILE A 139 0.80 -4.10 -1.04
C ILE A 139 1.04 -3.96 0.46
N ASP A 140 0.01 -3.49 1.15
CA ASP A 140 -0.03 -3.27 2.61
C ASP A 140 -1.44 -3.62 3.15
N GLY A 141 -2.00 -4.71 2.63
CA GLY A 141 -3.34 -5.21 2.95
C GLY A 141 -3.35 -6.21 4.11
N GLY A 142 -4.32 -7.12 4.12
CA GLY A 142 -4.42 -8.16 5.14
C GLY A 142 -3.33 -9.23 5.03
N HIS A 143 -2.91 -9.78 6.18
CA HIS A 143 -1.74 -10.65 6.29
C HIS A 143 -2.07 -12.16 6.22
N THR A 144 -3.30 -12.54 5.90
CA THR A 144 -3.60 -13.96 5.60
C THR A 144 -3.06 -14.34 4.22
N ASP A 145 -2.81 -15.64 4.02
CA ASP A 145 -2.38 -16.14 2.70
C ASP A 145 -3.38 -15.81 1.59
N GLU A 146 -4.66 -15.85 1.88
CA GLU A 146 -5.72 -15.52 0.92
C GLU A 146 -5.64 -14.05 0.49
N HIS A 147 -5.48 -13.12 1.45
CA HIS A 147 -5.41 -11.69 1.16
C HIS A 147 -4.11 -11.34 0.43
N ALA A 148 -2.96 -11.70 0.98
CA ALA A 148 -1.66 -11.32 0.42
C ALA A 148 -1.45 -11.91 -0.99
N ASN A 149 -1.80 -13.20 -1.21
CA ASN A 149 -1.73 -13.78 -2.56
C ASN A 149 -2.77 -13.19 -3.50
N GLY A 150 -4.00 -12.92 -3.02
CA GLY A 150 -5.04 -12.29 -3.84
C GLY A 150 -4.66 -10.90 -4.32
N ASP A 151 -3.99 -10.11 -3.48
CA ASP A 151 -3.48 -8.79 -3.85
C ASP A 151 -2.34 -8.89 -4.87
N TYR A 152 -1.36 -9.77 -4.62
CA TYR A 152 -0.27 -10.01 -5.55
C TYR A 152 -0.76 -10.52 -6.92
N GLU A 153 -1.58 -11.56 -6.95
CA GLU A 153 -2.12 -12.15 -8.19
C GLU A 153 -3.01 -11.18 -8.95
N GLY A 154 -3.75 -10.34 -8.21
CA GLY A 154 -4.61 -9.34 -8.80
C GLY A 154 -3.85 -8.19 -9.44
N TRP A 155 -2.81 -7.67 -8.78
CA TRP A 155 -2.19 -6.41 -9.20
C TRP A 155 -0.85 -6.54 -9.90
N ALA A 156 -0.06 -7.58 -9.62
CA ALA A 156 1.22 -7.77 -10.31
C ALA A 156 1.10 -7.86 -11.84
N PRO A 157 0.04 -8.44 -12.43
CA PRO A 157 -0.16 -8.41 -13.88
C PRO A 157 -0.30 -7.01 -14.49
N HIS A 158 -0.85 -6.06 -13.73
CA HIS A 158 -1.08 -4.67 -14.17
C HIS A 158 0.14 -3.76 -14.01
N LEU A 159 1.18 -4.22 -13.32
CA LEU A 159 2.40 -3.43 -13.15
C LEU A 159 3.17 -3.38 -14.48
N ALA A 160 3.52 -2.20 -14.96
CA ALA A 160 4.31 -2.02 -16.17
C ALA A 160 5.73 -2.60 -16.03
N GLU A 161 6.35 -2.98 -17.12
CA GLU A 161 7.77 -3.34 -17.15
C GLU A 161 8.61 -2.13 -16.72
N GLY A 162 9.59 -2.35 -15.85
CA GLY A 162 10.35 -1.29 -15.18
C GLY A 162 9.67 -0.69 -13.96
N GLY A 163 8.37 -0.95 -13.75
CA GLY A 163 7.61 -0.52 -12.58
C GLY A 163 8.05 -1.23 -11.29
N LEU A 164 7.63 -0.69 -10.15
CA LEU A 164 8.03 -1.17 -8.83
C LEU A 164 6.86 -1.83 -8.09
N LEU A 165 7.09 -3.06 -7.62
CA LEU A 165 6.27 -3.76 -6.64
C LEU A 165 6.89 -3.55 -5.26
N VAL A 166 6.14 -2.98 -4.35
CA VAL A 166 6.56 -2.76 -2.96
C VAL A 166 5.67 -3.57 -2.04
N ILE A 167 6.27 -4.32 -1.12
CA ILE A 167 5.57 -5.20 -0.18
C ILE A 167 5.98 -4.81 1.23
N HIS A 168 5.01 -4.54 2.09
CA HIS A 168 5.21 -4.28 3.51
C HIS A 168 5.08 -5.55 4.35
N ASP A 169 5.53 -5.47 5.61
CA ASP A 169 5.48 -6.55 6.61
C ASP A 169 6.16 -7.86 6.17
N VAL A 170 7.24 -7.73 5.39
CA VAL A 170 8.07 -8.85 4.97
C VAL A 170 9.05 -9.21 6.09
N PHE A 171 8.65 -10.10 6.97
CA PHE A 171 9.49 -10.65 8.04
C PHE A 171 10.01 -12.03 7.64
N PRO A 172 11.35 -12.21 7.51
CA PRO A 172 11.94 -13.47 7.04
C PRO A 172 11.77 -14.63 8.02
N ASP A 173 11.68 -14.33 9.31
CA ASP A 173 11.47 -15.33 10.36
C ASP A 173 10.03 -15.31 10.88
N PRO A 174 9.47 -16.47 11.29
CA PRO A 174 8.18 -16.51 11.94
C PRO A 174 8.23 -15.67 13.21
N VAL A 175 7.42 -14.60 13.26
CA VAL A 175 7.28 -13.78 14.47
C VAL A 175 6.36 -14.50 15.45
N ASP A 176 5.28 -15.06 14.95
CA ASP A 176 4.38 -16.01 15.60
C ASP A 176 3.51 -16.74 14.55
N GLU A 177 2.58 -17.59 14.98
CA GLU A 177 1.72 -18.39 14.08
C GLU A 177 0.72 -17.51 13.29
N PHE A 178 0.54 -16.24 13.66
CA PHE A 178 -0.53 -15.38 13.17
C PHE A 178 -0.03 -14.17 12.38
N THR A 179 1.23 -13.76 12.49
CA THR A 179 1.72 -12.52 11.92
C THR A 179 2.81 -12.72 10.87
N GLY A 180 2.79 -11.88 9.83
CA GLY A 180 3.90 -11.55 8.97
C GLY A 180 4.37 -12.60 7.95
N GLN A 181 3.81 -13.80 7.96
CA GLN A 181 4.33 -14.89 7.11
C GLN A 181 3.86 -14.79 5.65
N ALA A 182 2.64 -14.34 5.40
CA ALA A 182 2.09 -14.30 4.05
C ALA A 182 2.78 -13.26 3.16
N PRO A 183 3.06 -12.01 3.60
CA PRO A 183 3.85 -11.06 2.82
C PRO A 183 5.25 -11.59 2.47
N TYR A 184 5.91 -12.31 3.38
CA TYR A 184 7.21 -12.94 3.10
C TYR A 184 7.11 -14.01 2.02
N ARG A 185 6.08 -14.86 2.05
CA ARG A 185 5.83 -15.88 1.02
C ARG A 185 5.54 -15.25 -0.33
N VAL A 186 4.76 -14.17 -0.38
CA VAL A 186 4.50 -13.40 -1.61
C VAL A 186 5.80 -12.80 -2.17
N TYR A 187 6.63 -12.21 -1.31
CA TYR A 187 7.95 -11.72 -1.71
C TYR A 187 8.82 -12.81 -2.33
N LEU A 188 8.93 -13.97 -1.69
CA LEU A 188 9.69 -15.12 -2.23
C LEU A 188 9.11 -15.63 -3.55
N ARG A 189 7.78 -15.68 -3.66
CA ARG A 189 7.07 -16.06 -4.88
C ARG A 189 7.38 -15.09 -6.02
N ALA A 190 7.35 -13.78 -5.76
CA ALA A 190 7.68 -12.77 -6.76
C ALA A 190 9.11 -12.94 -7.28
N LEU A 191 10.09 -13.16 -6.41
CA LEU A 191 11.47 -13.45 -6.82
C LEU A 191 11.60 -14.76 -7.61
N ALA A 192 10.94 -15.84 -7.14
CA ALA A 192 10.99 -17.14 -7.79
C ALA A 192 10.35 -17.16 -9.18
N SER A 193 9.39 -16.26 -9.47
CA SER A 193 8.80 -16.09 -10.79
C SER A 193 9.84 -15.68 -11.85
N GLY A 194 10.93 -15.07 -11.42
CA GLY A 194 11.96 -14.47 -12.28
C GLY A 194 11.48 -13.24 -13.05
N ALA A 195 10.25 -12.75 -12.77
CA ALA A 195 9.71 -11.52 -13.34
C ALA A 195 10.13 -10.27 -12.55
N PHE A 196 10.65 -10.48 -11.34
CA PHE A 196 11.03 -9.41 -10.42
C PHE A 196 12.47 -9.58 -9.93
N THR A 197 13.14 -8.45 -9.70
CA THR A 197 14.44 -8.38 -9.04
C THR A 197 14.36 -7.41 -7.86
N GLU A 198 14.96 -7.77 -6.72
CA GLU A 198 15.01 -6.87 -5.56
C GLU A 198 15.88 -5.65 -5.87
N VAL A 199 15.35 -4.48 -5.54
CA VAL A 199 16.04 -3.18 -5.66
C VAL A 199 16.55 -2.71 -4.31
N SER A 200 15.71 -2.81 -3.28
CA SER A 200 16.07 -2.42 -1.92
C SER A 200 15.22 -3.11 -0.87
N ALA A 201 15.77 -3.16 0.35
CA ALA A 201 15.11 -3.61 1.55
C ALA A 201 15.34 -2.60 2.68
N THR A 202 14.27 -2.23 3.39
CA THR A 202 14.34 -1.33 4.54
C THR A 202 13.41 -1.88 5.62
N ASP A 203 13.99 -2.37 6.70
CA ASP A 203 13.28 -3.05 7.79
C ASP A 203 12.35 -4.15 7.25
N SER A 204 11.02 -4.02 7.32
CA SER A 204 10.08 -4.97 6.73
C SER A 204 9.64 -4.64 5.29
N LEU A 205 10.01 -3.49 4.76
CA LEU A 205 9.66 -3.07 3.39
C LEU A 205 10.59 -3.70 2.35
N ARG A 206 10.04 -4.25 1.27
CA ARG A 206 10.79 -4.77 0.11
C ARG A 206 10.36 -4.06 -1.16
N VAL A 207 11.33 -3.63 -1.95
CA VAL A 207 11.11 -3.00 -3.26
C VAL A 207 11.65 -3.91 -4.35
N LEU A 208 10.78 -4.30 -5.26
CA LEU A 208 11.09 -5.19 -6.37
C LEU A 208 10.82 -4.46 -7.70
N ARG A 209 11.70 -4.60 -8.67
CA ARG A 209 11.49 -4.08 -10.03
C ARG A 209 10.96 -5.18 -10.93
N ARG A 210 9.91 -4.88 -11.68
CA ARG A 210 9.43 -5.76 -12.75
C ARG A 210 10.37 -5.70 -13.95
N THR A 211 10.93 -6.84 -14.35
CA THR A 211 11.89 -6.94 -15.45
C THR A 211 11.32 -7.62 -16.69
N ARG A 212 10.19 -8.33 -16.56
CA ARG A 212 9.48 -8.99 -17.64
C ARG A 212 8.04 -9.34 -17.23
N ALA A 213 7.25 -9.79 -18.19
CA ALA A 213 5.93 -10.38 -17.92
C ALA A 213 6.03 -11.65 -17.07
N GLY A 214 5.03 -11.92 -16.26
CA GLY A 214 4.92 -13.05 -15.34
C GLY A 214 4.60 -12.62 -13.91
N VAL A 215 4.10 -13.55 -13.08
CA VAL A 215 3.78 -13.42 -11.66
C VAL A 215 4.00 -14.72 -10.91
#